data_cecac39a5ebbbb1335cb7c9329270e81
#
_entry.id   cecac39a5ebbbb1335cb7c9329270e81
#
_cell.length_a   1.000
_cell.length_b   1.000
_cell.length_c   1.000
_cell.angle_alpha   90.00
_cell.angle_beta   90.00
_cell.angle_gamma   90.00
#
_symmetry.space_group_name_H-M   'P 1'
#
loop_
_entity.id
_entity.type
_entity.pdbx_description
1 polymer ?
#
loop_
_entity_poly.entity_id
_entity_poly.type
_entity_poly.pdbx_seq_one_letter_code
_entity_poly.pdbx_strand_id
1 'polypeptide(L)'
;MKSLNSQILRLAIPSILANITIPLVGLVDTAIVGHIASATAIGGIAIGTMLFDLLYWNFGFLRVGTSGMTAQAFGRGDRVECVRLFSQSMGIALMGAALIWLIQWLFVHLVLMLVPCSPEVASFAREYFFIRVWAAPATLALMAFKGWFIGMQDTVSPMITDIIVNVVNMVVSYVLAVHTPMGALGVALGTVIAQFTGLTVAVILLLLKYRQLWKGLSPLRLALDRQGMKRLLSLNGNLFVRSLCFMVVYVGFTSLASKYGDVELAVSTIMMKLFMLFSYFVDGFAYAGEALVGKEIGEKKSGIQYGESDIARVVRLLFAWSLGVGVLFTVIFALWSGDFYCAMTSDATVLARLADYTIWLIAMPIVSTLAFMWDGVYAGATAGKQIRNAMIYAALAFVIGYWATCQYLDVIPIYIAYFAHLAARVLYLTFAWKKVQEAAISKE
;
A
#
# COMPACT_ATOMS: atom_id res chain seq x y z
N MET A 1 -9.77 29.42 -11.22
CA MET A 1 -9.03 28.42 -10.42
C MET A 1 -9.99 27.46 -9.75
N LYS A 2 -9.78 26.15 -9.84
CA LYS A 2 -10.62 25.16 -9.11
C LYS A 2 -10.37 25.33 -7.61
N SER A 3 -11.41 25.25 -6.79
CA SER A 3 -11.25 25.32 -5.32
C SER A 3 -10.31 24.19 -4.85
N LEU A 4 -9.58 24.40 -3.78
CA LEU A 4 -8.65 23.40 -3.22
C LEU A 4 -9.39 22.12 -2.83
N ASN A 5 -10.61 22.23 -2.32
CA ASN A 5 -11.50 21.08 -2.07
C ASN A 5 -11.73 20.25 -3.34
N SER A 6 -12.01 20.91 -4.48
CA SER A 6 -12.19 20.22 -5.77
C SER A 6 -10.91 19.51 -6.23
N GLN A 7 -9.73 20.08 -5.94
CA GLN A 7 -8.46 19.42 -6.27
C GLN A 7 -8.22 18.17 -5.40
N ILE A 8 -8.48 18.28 -4.09
CA ILE A 8 -8.37 17.14 -3.16
C ILE A 8 -9.28 16.00 -3.61
N LEU A 9 -10.56 16.26 -3.81
CA LEU A 9 -11.54 15.24 -4.21
C LEU A 9 -11.24 14.65 -5.59
N ARG A 10 -10.78 15.45 -6.54
CA ARG A 10 -10.38 14.98 -7.87
C ARG A 10 -9.22 13.98 -7.82
N LEU A 11 -8.33 14.09 -6.84
CA LEU A 11 -7.22 13.16 -6.65
C LEU A 11 -7.62 11.98 -5.75
N ALA A 12 -8.38 12.22 -4.70
CA ALA A 12 -8.75 11.18 -3.73
C ALA A 12 -9.77 10.18 -4.30
N ILE A 13 -10.85 10.65 -4.95
CA ILE A 13 -11.95 9.78 -5.42
C ILE A 13 -11.46 8.70 -6.39
N PRO A 14 -10.71 9.01 -7.46
CA PRO A 14 -10.20 7.96 -8.34
C PRO A 14 -9.31 6.95 -7.62
N SER A 15 -8.49 7.42 -6.67
CA SER A 15 -7.62 6.53 -5.88
C SER A 15 -8.43 5.59 -4.97
N ILE A 16 -9.50 6.09 -4.35
CA ILE A 16 -10.43 5.29 -3.55
C ILE A 16 -11.09 4.22 -4.42
N LEU A 17 -11.61 4.61 -5.59
CA LEU A 17 -12.26 3.67 -6.52
C LEU A 17 -11.30 2.56 -6.97
N ALA A 18 -10.04 2.89 -7.24
CA ALA A 18 -9.02 1.90 -7.55
C ALA A 18 -8.78 0.93 -6.38
N ASN A 19 -8.61 1.47 -5.17
CA ASN A 19 -8.28 0.67 -3.99
C ASN A 19 -9.43 -0.27 -3.57
N ILE A 20 -10.70 0.12 -3.74
CA ILE A 20 -11.87 -0.73 -3.44
C ILE A 20 -11.91 -1.98 -4.33
N THR A 21 -11.32 -1.96 -5.52
CA THR A 21 -11.29 -3.15 -6.38
C THR A 21 -10.33 -4.23 -5.87
N ILE A 22 -9.36 -3.91 -5.02
CA ILE A 22 -8.37 -4.87 -4.49
C ILE A 22 -9.04 -6.00 -3.68
N PRO A 23 -9.87 -5.72 -2.66
CA PRO A 23 -10.55 -6.78 -1.90
C PRO A 23 -11.52 -7.60 -2.77
N LEU A 24 -12.09 -7.02 -3.83
CA LEU A 24 -12.98 -7.74 -4.74
C LEU A 24 -12.23 -8.86 -5.48
N VAL A 25 -11.02 -8.59 -5.96
CA VAL A 25 -10.16 -9.62 -6.58
C VAL A 25 -9.90 -10.77 -5.61
N GLY A 26 -9.52 -10.47 -4.37
CA GLY A 26 -9.27 -11.49 -3.36
C GLY A 26 -10.51 -12.36 -3.05
N LEU A 27 -11.71 -11.75 -3.04
CA LEU A 27 -12.97 -12.48 -2.87
C LEU A 27 -13.26 -13.40 -4.07
N VAL A 28 -13.08 -12.89 -5.29
CA VAL A 28 -13.31 -13.68 -6.52
C VAL A 28 -12.30 -14.83 -6.62
N ASP A 29 -11.02 -14.57 -6.38
CA ASP A 29 -9.99 -15.62 -6.38
C ASP A 29 -10.29 -16.71 -5.35
N THR A 30 -10.71 -16.33 -4.14
CA THR A 30 -11.12 -17.28 -3.09
C THR A 30 -12.35 -18.07 -3.50
N ALA A 31 -13.34 -17.42 -4.12
CA ALA A 31 -14.55 -18.09 -4.60
C ALA A 31 -14.24 -19.09 -5.73
N ILE A 32 -13.43 -18.67 -6.72
CA ILE A 32 -12.99 -19.58 -7.81
C ILE A 32 -12.33 -20.81 -7.22
N VAL A 33 -11.33 -20.61 -6.36
CA VAL A 33 -10.54 -21.68 -5.77
C VAL A 33 -11.40 -22.57 -4.86
N GLY A 34 -12.28 -21.98 -4.05
CA GLY A 34 -13.14 -22.71 -3.13
C GLY A 34 -14.13 -23.66 -3.82
N HIS A 35 -14.52 -23.39 -5.08
CA HIS A 35 -15.48 -24.22 -5.82
C HIS A 35 -14.81 -25.30 -6.68
N ILE A 36 -13.55 -25.12 -7.08
CA ILE A 36 -12.89 -26.01 -8.06
C ILE A 36 -11.69 -26.76 -7.49
N ALA A 37 -11.17 -26.33 -6.35
CA ALA A 37 -9.90 -26.81 -5.85
C ALA A 37 -10.03 -27.75 -4.64
N SER A 38 -9.04 -28.66 -4.50
CA SER A 38 -8.88 -29.47 -3.30
C SER A 38 -8.41 -28.59 -2.12
N ALA A 39 -8.56 -29.09 -0.89
CA ALA A 39 -8.04 -28.44 0.31
C ALA A 39 -6.52 -28.15 0.19
N THR A 40 -5.78 -29.05 -0.44
CA THR A 40 -4.34 -28.87 -0.74
C THR A 40 -4.08 -27.65 -1.62
N ALA A 41 -4.85 -27.47 -2.69
CA ALA A 41 -4.68 -26.33 -3.60
C ALA A 41 -5.09 -25.01 -2.93
N ILE A 42 -6.15 -25.00 -2.11
CA ILE A 42 -6.56 -23.82 -1.33
C ILE A 42 -5.42 -23.40 -0.39
N GLY A 43 -4.87 -24.35 0.37
CA GLY A 43 -3.73 -24.11 1.25
C GLY A 43 -2.47 -23.63 0.49
N GLY A 44 -2.20 -24.26 -0.67
CA GLY A 44 -1.07 -23.88 -1.51
C GLY A 44 -1.16 -22.47 -2.09
N ILE A 45 -2.35 -22.04 -2.53
CA ILE A 45 -2.59 -20.65 -2.99
C ILE A 45 -2.44 -19.65 -1.83
N ALA A 46 -2.97 -19.97 -0.65
CA ALA A 46 -2.83 -19.11 0.52
C ALA A 46 -1.35 -18.87 0.87
N ILE A 47 -0.54 -19.93 0.92
CA ILE A 47 0.92 -19.83 1.14
C ILE A 47 1.59 -19.12 -0.04
N GLY A 48 1.24 -19.45 -1.28
CA GLY A 48 1.77 -18.78 -2.46
C GLY A 48 1.50 -17.28 -2.46
N THR A 49 0.31 -16.85 -2.07
CA THR A 49 -0.05 -15.44 -1.94
C THR A 49 0.77 -14.76 -0.84
N MET A 50 0.92 -15.41 0.31
CA MET A 50 1.76 -14.92 1.41
C MET A 50 3.22 -14.70 0.96
N LEU A 51 3.78 -15.59 0.13
CA LEU A 51 5.13 -15.42 -0.44
C LEU A 51 5.24 -14.12 -1.26
N PHE A 52 4.21 -13.79 -2.06
CA PHE A 52 4.19 -12.56 -2.85
C PHE A 52 3.95 -11.31 -2.00
N ASP A 53 3.14 -11.39 -0.96
CA ASP A 53 2.95 -10.28 -0.02
C ASP A 53 4.27 -9.94 0.67
N LEU A 54 5.03 -10.93 1.12
CA LEU A 54 6.36 -10.74 1.70
C LEU A 54 7.34 -10.08 0.71
N LEU A 55 7.28 -10.45 -0.57
CA LEU A 55 8.12 -9.84 -1.61
C LEU A 55 7.69 -8.42 -1.92
N TYR A 56 6.43 -8.21 -2.32
CA TYR A 56 6.01 -6.97 -2.93
C TYR A 56 5.76 -5.83 -1.93
N TRP A 57 5.36 -6.11 -0.70
CA TRP A 57 5.23 -5.07 0.33
C TRP A 57 6.52 -4.30 0.56
N ASN A 58 7.65 -5.01 0.46
CA ASN A 58 8.96 -4.37 0.59
C ASN A 58 9.32 -3.46 -0.58
N PHE A 59 8.69 -3.60 -1.75
CA PHE A 59 8.86 -2.72 -2.90
C PHE A 59 7.85 -1.54 -2.94
N GLY A 60 6.97 -1.42 -1.96
CA GLY A 60 6.02 -0.30 -1.86
C GLY A 60 6.68 1.09 -1.86
N PHE A 61 7.97 1.16 -1.49
CA PHE A 61 8.79 2.37 -1.59
C PHE A 61 8.89 2.91 -3.02
N LEU A 62 8.84 2.05 -4.05
CA LEU A 62 8.85 2.49 -5.45
C LEU A 62 7.71 3.46 -5.75
N ARG A 63 6.50 3.14 -5.28
CA ARG A 63 5.34 4.02 -5.46
C ARG A 63 5.51 5.32 -4.67
N VAL A 64 5.77 5.21 -3.37
CA VAL A 64 5.78 6.36 -2.45
C VAL A 64 6.93 7.32 -2.76
N GLY A 65 8.14 6.79 -2.96
CA GLY A 65 9.32 7.60 -3.25
C GLY A 65 9.22 8.31 -4.60
N THR A 66 8.71 7.61 -5.61
CA THR A 66 8.50 8.20 -6.94
C THR A 66 7.44 9.28 -6.91
N SER A 67 6.32 9.08 -6.19
CA SER A 67 5.21 10.03 -6.11
C SER A 67 5.66 11.37 -5.50
N GLY A 68 6.25 11.37 -4.30
CA GLY A 68 6.65 12.59 -3.62
C GLY A 68 7.70 13.41 -4.39
N MET A 69 8.75 12.73 -4.92
CA MET A 69 9.78 13.43 -5.70
C MET A 69 9.24 14.00 -7.01
N THR A 70 8.38 13.23 -7.71
CA THR A 70 7.75 13.69 -8.95
C THR A 70 6.80 14.85 -8.69
N ALA A 71 6.03 14.84 -7.60
CA ALA A 71 5.15 15.93 -7.23
C ALA A 71 5.92 17.23 -6.98
N GLN A 72 7.08 17.17 -6.33
CA GLN A 72 7.94 18.34 -6.15
C GLN A 72 8.55 18.82 -7.48
N ALA A 73 8.99 17.91 -8.36
CA ALA A 73 9.48 18.26 -9.68
C ALA A 73 8.38 18.90 -10.54
N PHE A 74 7.18 18.36 -10.49
CA PHE A 74 6.01 18.91 -11.15
C PHE A 74 5.67 20.32 -10.65
N GLY A 75 5.69 20.52 -9.33
CA GLY A 75 5.46 21.86 -8.75
C GLY A 75 6.50 22.89 -9.16
N ARG A 76 7.77 22.49 -9.34
CA ARG A 76 8.82 23.37 -9.88
C ARG A 76 8.70 23.64 -11.39
N GLY A 77 7.81 22.94 -12.10
CA GLY A 77 7.77 22.98 -13.55
C GLY A 77 8.97 22.29 -14.23
N ASP A 78 9.74 21.48 -13.49
CA ASP A 78 10.95 20.83 -13.99
C ASP A 78 10.61 19.55 -14.76
N ARG A 79 10.39 19.74 -16.06
CA ARG A 79 10.07 18.67 -17.00
C ARG A 79 11.15 17.59 -17.05
N VAL A 80 12.42 18.01 -17.04
CA VAL A 80 13.56 17.07 -17.16
C VAL A 80 13.62 16.17 -15.93
N GLU A 81 13.45 16.76 -14.75
CA GLU A 81 13.43 16.00 -13.49
C GLU A 81 12.25 15.04 -13.41
N CYS A 82 11.04 15.42 -13.88
CA CYS A 82 9.90 14.49 -13.95
C CYS A 82 10.21 13.26 -14.81
N VAL A 83 10.84 13.43 -15.98
CA VAL A 83 11.24 12.31 -16.85
C VAL A 83 12.39 11.51 -16.24
N ARG A 84 13.35 12.18 -15.58
CA ARG A 84 14.47 11.52 -14.88
C ARG A 84 13.95 10.58 -13.79
N LEU A 85 13.08 11.08 -12.93
CA LEU A 85 12.51 10.30 -11.83
C LEU A 85 11.74 9.08 -12.30
N PHE A 86 10.96 9.21 -13.37
CA PHE A 86 10.31 8.06 -13.99
C PHE A 86 11.33 7.03 -14.49
N SER A 87 12.33 7.48 -15.25
CA SER A 87 13.34 6.61 -15.85
C SER A 87 14.17 5.88 -14.79
N GLN A 88 14.52 6.56 -13.70
CA GLN A 88 15.25 5.98 -12.56
C GLN A 88 14.38 4.99 -11.78
N SER A 89 13.13 5.33 -11.50
CA SER A 89 12.20 4.44 -10.79
C SER A 89 11.91 3.18 -11.61
N MET A 90 11.78 3.32 -12.94
CA MET A 90 11.64 2.18 -13.84
C MET A 90 12.90 1.31 -13.84
N GLY A 91 14.07 1.92 -13.86
CA GLY A 91 15.35 1.20 -13.73
C GLY A 91 15.43 0.39 -12.43
N ILE A 92 15.05 0.98 -11.28
CA ILE A 92 14.99 0.28 -9.98
C ILE A 92 13.95 -0.85 -10.01
N ALA A 93 12.78 -0.63 -10.61
CA ALA A 93 11.75 -1.66 -10.75
C ALA A 93 12.25 -2.87 -11.54
N LEU A 94 12.89 -2.64 -12.68
CA LEU A 94 13.45 -3.71 -13.51
C LEU A 94 14.63 -4.43 -12.83
N MET A 95 15.50 -3.70 -12.14
CA MET A 95 16.58 -4.32 -11.34
C MET A 95 16.00 -5.13 -10.17
N GLY A 96 14.96 -4.64 -9.51
CA GLY A 96 14.26 -5.37 -8.46
C GLY A 96 13.61 -6.66 -8.97
N ALA A 97 12.98 -6.61 -10.15
CA ALA A 97 12.42 -7.80 -10.79
C ALA A 97 13.52 -8.83 -11.17
N ALA A 98 14.62 -8.35 -11.72
CA ALA A 98 15.78 -9.22 -12.01
C ALA A 98 16.35 -9.85 -10.73
N LEU A 99 16.45 -9.09 -9.64
CA LEU A 99 16.86 -9.61 -8.34
C LEU A 99 15.90 -10.69 -7.84
N ILE A 100 14.57 -10.46 -7.92
CA ILE A 100 13.56 -11.46 -7.53
C ILE A 100 13.76 -12.73 -8.34
N TRP A 101 13.94 -12.64 -9.66
CA TRP A 101 14.20 -13.82 -10.50
C TRP A 101 15.50 -14.54 -10.16
N LEU A 102 16.53 -13.79 -9.76
CA LEU A 102 17.82 -14.38 -9.37
C LEU A 102 17.70 -15.17 -8.06
N ILE A 103 17.00 -14.63 -7.07
CA ILE A 103 16.90 -15.22 -5.73
C ILE A 103 15.67 -16.12 -5.53
N GLN A 104 14.78 -16.26 -6.51
CA GLN A 104 13.47 -16.92 -6.38
C GLN A 104 13.57 -18.32 -5.77
N TRP A 105 14.52 -19.13 -6.20
CA TRP A 105 14.72 -20.49 -5.70
C TRP A 105 15.11 -20.52 -4.22
N LEU A 106 16.07 -19.70 -3.85
CA LEU A 106 16.53 -19.58 -2.47
C LEU A 106 15.41 -19.03 -1.57
N PHE A 107 14.70 -17.99 -2.03
CA PHE A 107 13.62 -17.38 -1.29
C PHE A 107 12.48 -18.35 -0.96
N VAL A 108 11.98 -19.05 -1.98
CA VAL A 108 10.89 -20.04 -1.79
C VAL A 108 11.32 -21.14 -0.85
N HIS A 109 12.54 -21.66 -1.01
CA HIS A 109 13.06 -22.73 -0.17
C HIS A 109 13.15 -22.30 1.30
N LEU A 110 13.74 -21.13 1.58
CA LEU A 110 13.87 -20.62 2.94
C LEU A 110 12.51 -20.35 3.59
N VAL A 111 11.56 -19.74 2.87
CA VAL A 111 10.26 -19.40 3.47
C VAL A 111 9.43 -20.68 3.72
N LEU A 112 9.43 -21.64 2.79
CA LEU A 112 8.71 -22.90 2.99
C LEU A 112 9.32 -23.78 4.09
N MET A 113 10.59 -23.61 4.45
CA MET A 113 11.17 -24.22 5.65
C MET A 113 10.63 -23.64 6.95
N LEU A 114 10.24 -22.38 6.94
CA LEU A 114 9.75 -21.67 8.12
C LEU A 114 8.23 -21.80 8.32
N VAL A 115 7.50 -22.16 7.26
CA VAL A 115 6.04 -22.27 7.28
C VAL A 115 5.65 -23.74 7.44
N PRO A 116 5.05 -24.14 8.58
CA PRO A 116 4.60 -25.52 8.78
C PRO A 116 3.42 -25.82 7.85
N CYS A 117 3.63 -26.71 6.88
CA CYS A 117 2.61 -27.18 5.95
C CYS A 117 2.91 -28.61 5.47
N SER A 118 1.90 -29.29 4.92
CA SER A 118 2.12 -30.63 4.34
C SER A 118 3.00 -30.56 3.08
N PRO A 119 3.71 -31.61 2.74
CA PRO A 119 4.56 -31.67 1.54
C PRO A 119 3.78 -31.37 0.25
N GLU A 120 2.54 -31.80 0.17
CA GLU A 120 1.63 -31.57 -0.96
C GLU A 120 1.28 -30.10 -1.11
N VAL A 121 0.94 -29.43 0.00
CA VAL A 121 0.67 -27.99 0.03
C VAL A 121 1.92 -27.19 -0.33
N ALA A 122 3.08 -27.57 0.20
CA ALA A 122 4.34 -26.91 -0.13
C ALA A 122 4.72 -27.07 -1.62
N SER A 123 4.46 -28.25 -2.21
CA SER A 123 4.70 -28.51 -3.64
C SER A 123 3.80 -27.63 -4.49
N PHE A 124 2.51 -27.54 -4.17
CA PHE A 124 1.57 -26.69 -4.89
C PHE A 124 1.89 -25.20 -4.75
N ALA A 125 2.22 -24.74 -3.54
CA ALA A 125 2.63 -23.36 -3.32
C ALA A 125 3.88 -22.97 -4.12
N ARG A 126 4.83 -23.90 -4.26
CA ARG A 126 6.02 -23.71 -5.08
C ARG A 126 5.70 -23.60 -6.56
N GLU A 127 4.85 -24.47 -7.08
CA GLU A 127 4.42 -24.44 -8.49
C GLU A 127 3.65 -23.14 -8.80
N TYR A 128 2.69 -22.77 -7.94
CA TYR A 128 1.97 -21.51 -8.01
C TYR A 128 2.92 -20.31 -8.03
N PHE A 129 3.94 -20.32 -7.16
CA PHE A 129 4.92 -19.25 -7.08
C PHE A 129 5.73 -19.11 -8.38
N PHE A 130 6.23 -20.22 -8.93
CA PHE A 130 7.06 -20.18 -10.15
C PHE A 130 6.28 -19.78 -11.40
N ILE A 131 4.98 -19.94 -11.42
CA ILE A 131 4.13 -19.36 -12.47
C ILE A 131 3.99 -17.85 -12.25
N ARG A 132 3.58 -17.44 -11.06
CA ARG A 132 3.22 -16.06 -10.76
C ARG A 132 4.42 -15.10 -10.70
N VAL A 133 5.62 -15.59 -10.40
CA VAL A 133 6.84 -14.76 -10.30
C VAL A 133 7.21 -14.06 -11.61
N TRP A 134 6.74 -14.57 -12.74
CA TRP A 134 6.93 -13.94 -14.04
C TRP A 134 6.20 -12.59 -14.16
N ALA A 135 5.24 -12.31 -13.30
CA ALA A 135 4.61 -11.00 -13.20
C ALA A 135 5.50 -9.93 -12.55
N ALA A 136 6.62 -10.28 -11.90
CA ALA A 136 7.43 -9.34 -11.13
C ALA A 136 7.85 -8.08 -11.91
N PRO A 137 8.33 -8.14 -13.16
CA PRO A 137 8.67 -6.93 -13.92
C PRO A 137 7.47 -6.00 -14.13
N ALA A 138 6.31 -6.57 -14.47
CA ALA A 138 5.10 -5.80 -14.69
C ALA A 138 4.58 -5.19 -13.38
N THR A 139 4.54 -5.96 -12.30
CA THR A 139 4.08 -5.51 -10.98
C THR A 139 4.94 -4.37 -10.44
N LEU A 140 6.27 -4.50 -10.47
CA LEU A 140 7.16 -3.45 -9.98
C LEU A 140 7.16 -2.22 -10.89
N ALA A 141 7.09 -2.41 -12.22
CA ALA A 141 6.92 -1.30 -13.16
C ALA A 141 5.62 -0.54 -12.90
N LEU A 142 4.50 -1.22 -12.66
CA LEU A 142 3.22 -0.59 -12.32
C LEU A 142 3.27 0.21 -11.02
N MET A 143 4.06 -0.21 -10.02
CA MET A 143 4.30 0.61 -8.82
C MET A 143 5.01 1.92 -9.17
N ALA A 144 6.03 1.88 -10.04
CA ALA A 144 6.71 3.08 -10.51
C ALA A 144 5.78 4.00 -11.33
N PHE A 145 4.98 3.44 -12.24
CA PHE A 145 3.95 4.18 -12.99
C PHE A 145 2.93 4.84 -12.08
N LYS A 146 2.37 4.09 -11.12
CA LYS A 146 1.39 4.59 -10.16
C LYS A 146 1.95 5.76 -9.36
N GLY A 147 3.16 5.63 -8.81
CA GLY A 147 3.84 6.70 -8.10
C GLY A 147 4.05 7.93 -8.99
N TRP A 148 4.53 7.73 -10.21
CA TRP A 148 4.80 8.83 -11.12
C TRP A 148 3.51 9.56 -11.55
N PHE A 149 2.46 8.85 -11.93
CA PHE A 149 1.17 9.47 -12.29
C PHE A 149 0.58 10.28 -11.14
N ILE A 150 0.60 9.74 -9.91
CA ILE A 150 0.14 10.46 -8.71
C ILE A 150 0.96 11.76 -8.53
N GLY A 151 2.29 11.68 -8.65
CA GLY A 151 3.17 12.85 -8.60
C GLY A 151 2.89 13.88 -9.70
N MET A 152 2.48 13.44 -10.88
CA MET A 152 2.03 14.30 -11.99
C MET A 152 0.61 14.84 -11.81
N GLN A 153 -0.01 14.71 -10.63
CA GLN A 153 -1.39 15.11 -10.33
C GLN A 153 -2.45 14.35 -11.14
N ASP A 154 -2.13 13.14 -11.62
CA ASP A 154 -3.03 12.28 -12.40
C ASP A 154 -3.31 10.98 -11.63
N THR A 155 -4.41 10.92 -10.91
CA THR A 155 -4.89 9.71 -10.22
C THR A 155 -5.87 8.90 -11.06
N VAL A 156 -6.34 9.46 -12.18
CA VAL A 156 -7.25 8.78 -13.09
C VAL A 156 -6.51 7.69 -13.88
N SER A 157 -5.27 7.96 -14.33
CA SER A 157 -4.49 6.96 -15.06
C SER A 157 -4.19 5.71 -14.25
N PRO A 158 -3.67 5.78 -13.00
CA PRO A 158 -3.54 4.59 -12.16
C PRO A 158 -4.89 3.93 -11.83
N MET A 159 -5.97 4.70 -11.62
CA MET A 159 -7.31 4.11 -11.42
C MET A 159 -7.74 3.23 -12.60
N ILE A 160 -7.64 3.74 -13.82
CA ILE A 160 -7.98 2.98 -15.03
C ILE A 160 -7.11 1.72 -15.13
N THR A 161 -5.81 1.85 -14.89
CA THR A 161 -4.87 0.74 -14.92
C THR A 161 -5.22 -0.33 -13.88
N ASP A 162 -5.45 0.06 -12.62
CA ASP A 162 -5.77 -0.86 -11.53
C ASP A 162 -7.11 -1.58 -11.79
N ILE A 163 -8.15 -0.86 -12.24
CA ILE A 163 -9.45 -1.47 -12.58
C ILE A 163 -9.29 -2.49 -13.71
N ILE A 164 -8.54 -2.17 -14.77
CA ILE A 164 -8.31 -3.09 -15.89
C ILE A 164 -7.53 -4.31 -15.41
N VAL A 165 -6.46 -4.13 -14.62
CA VAL A 165 -5.72 -5.26 -14.03
C VAL A 165 -6.66 -6.17 -13.25
N ASN A 166 -7.49 -5.60 -12.38
CA ASN A 166 -8.37 -6.37 -11.51
C ASN A 166 -9.48 -7.09 -12.30
N VAL A 167 -10.10 -6.42 -13.28
CA VAL A 167 -11.13 -7.05 -14.14
C VAL A 167 -10.51 -8.16 -14.99
N VAL A 168 -9.37 -7.91 -15.64
CA VAL A 168 -8.68 -8.93 -16.45
C VAL A 168 -8.24 -10.10 -15.55
N ASN A 169 -7.73 -9.82 -14.35
CA ASN A 169 -7.38 -10.86 -13.40
C ASN A 169 -8.59 -11.76 -13.10
N MET A 170 -9.71 -11.18 -12.65
CA MET A 170 -10.92 -11.95 -12.32
C MET A 170 -11.42 -12.81 -13.49
N VAL A 171 -11.51 -12.21 -14.69
CA VAL A 171 -12.03 -12.90 -15.88
C VAL A 171 -11.08 -14.00 -16.34
N VAL A 172 -9.78 -13.68 -16.49
CA VAL A 172 -8.81 -14.64 -17.03
C VAL A 172 -8.52 -15.75 -16.02
N SER A 173 -8.43 -15.43 -14.71
CA SER A 173 -8.30 -16.44 -13.67
C SER A 173 -9.47 -17.41 -13.68
N TYR A 174 -10.70 -16.91 -13.79
CA TYR A 174 -11.89 -17.75 -13.91
C TYR A 174 -11.84 -18.65 -15.13
N VAL A 175 -11.58 -18.08 -16.31
CA VAL A 175 -11.52 -18.85 -17.55
C VAL A 175 -10.43 -19.93 -17.50
N LEU A 176 -9.23 -19.57 -17.06
CA LEU A 176 -8.12 -20.54 -16.98
C LEU A 176 -8.35 -21.60 -15.91
N ALA A 177 -8.95 -21.23 -14.79
CA ALA A 177 -9.18 -22.17 -13.70
C ALA A 177 -10.34 -23.15 -13.98
N VAL A 178 -11.41 -22.69 -14.63
CA VAL A 178 -12.64 -23.48 -14.83
C VAL A 178 -12.66 -24.21 -16.19
N HIS A 179 -12.17 -23.54 -17.25
CA HIS A 179 -12.30 -24.05 -18.62
C HIS A 179 -11.00 -24.63 -19.20
N THR A 180 -9.93 -24.71 -18.42
CA THR A 180 -8.68 -25.34 -18.85
C THR A 180 -8.23 -26.40 -17.85
N PRO A 181 -7.34 -27.33 -18.25
CA PRO A 181 -6.80 -28.35 -17.33
C PRO A 181 -5.87 -27.78 -16.26
N MET A 182 -5.60 -26.46 -16.25
CA MET A 182 -4.72 -25.83 -15.26
C MET A 182 -5.35 -25.78 -13.85
N GLY A 183 -6.68 -25.79 -13.75
CA GLY A 183 -7.36 -25.72 -12.46
C GLY A 183 -6.90 -24.50 -11.64
N ALA A 184 -6.64 -24.71 -10.36
CA ALA A 184 -6.23 -23.63 -9.44
C ALA A 184 -4.91 -22.91 -9.82
N LEU A 185 -4.01 -23.53 -10.60
CA LEU A 185 -2.81 -22.87 -11.13
C LEU A 185 -3.14 -21.84 -12.21
N GLY A 186 -4.30 -21.95 -12.85
CA GLY A 186 -4.82 -20.95 -13.78
C GLY A 186 -4.96 -19.56 -13.17
N VAL A 187 -5.22 -19.47 -11.85
CA VAL A 187 -5.29 -18.19 -11.12
C VAL A 187 -3.92 -17.50 -11.09
N ALA A 188 -2.82 -18.25 -10.94
CA ALA A 188 -1.48 -17.70 -11.01
C ALA A 188 -1.17 -17.09 -12.38
N LEU A 189 -1.48 -17.83 -13.44
CA LEU A 189 -1.26 -17.37 -14.83
C LEU A 189 -2.20 -16.20 -15.18
N GLY A 190 -3.45 -16.23 -14.71
CA GLY A 190 -4.40 -15.11 -14.84
C GLY A 190 -3.85 -13.82 -14.25
N THR A 191 -3.21 -13.90 -13.08
CA THR A 191 -2.51 -12.76 -12.48
C THR A 191 -1.37 -12.25 -13.34
N VAL A 192 -0.55 -13.14 -13.92
CA VAL A 192 0.54 -12.73 -14.83
C VAL A 192 0.00 -11.96 -16.02
N ILE A 193 -1.01 -12.50 -16.70
CA ILE A 193 -1.64 -11.88 -17.88
C ILE A 193 -2.22 -10.51 -17.50
N ALA A 194 -2.90 -10.41 -16.36
CA ALA A 194 -3.49 -9.16 -15.87
C ALA A 194 -2.42 -8.07 -15.62
N GLN A 195 -1.31 -8.42 -14.98
CA GLN A 195 -0.23 -7.48 -14.69
C GLN A 195 0.42 -6.93 -15.99
N PHE A 196 0.68 -7.78 -16.98
CA PHE A 196 1.20 -7.33 -18.26
C PHE A 196 0.17 -6.53 -19.07
N THR A 197 -1.12 -6.87 -19.00
CA THR A 197 -2.18 -6.06 -19.57
C THR A 197 -2.21 -4.66 -18.94
N GLY A 198 -2.14 -4.58 -17.61
CA GLY A 198 -2.04 -3.31 -16.89
C GLY A 198 -0.81 -2.50 -17.30
N LEU A 199 0.34 -3.14 -17.41
CA LEU A 199 1.57 -2.48 -17.86
C LEU A 199 1.39 -1.89 -19.28
N THR A 200 0.78 -2.64 -20.17
CA THR A 200 0.46 -2.17 -21.54
C THR A 200 -0.45 -0.95 -21.50
N VAL A 201 -1.51 -0.98 -20.68
CA VAL A 201 -2.42 0.15 -20.49
C VAL A 201 -1.69 1.37 -19.91
N ALA A 202 -0.84 1.18 -18.91
CA ALA A 202 -0.05 2.27 -18.30
C ALA A 202 0.88 2.93 -19.34
N VAL A 203 1.54 2.14 -20.18
CA VAL A 203 2.38 2.64 -21.27
C VAL A 203 1.55 3.42 -22.30
N ILE A 204 0.39 2.90 -22.69
CA ILE A 204 -0.52 3.60 -23.63
C ILE A 204 -0.95 4.96 -23.04
N LEU A 205 -1.37 5.00 -21.77
CA LEU A 205 -1.76 6.23 -21.09
C LEU A 205 -0.60 7.23 -21.00
N LEU A 206 0.62 6.74 -20.71
CA LEU A 206 1.83 7.56 -20.72
C LEU A 206 2.04 8.21 -22.10
N LEU A 207 1.97 7.42 -23.15
CA LEU A 207 2.19 7.90 -24.52
C LEU A 207 1.10 8.87 -24.99
N LEU A 208 -0.15 8.60 -24.65
CA LEU A 208 -1.27 9.46 -25.05
C LEU A 208 -1.26 10.81 -24.32
N LYS A 209 -1.02 10.80 -22.98
CA LYS A 209 -1.13 12.01 -22.17
C LYS A 209 0.17 12.82 -22.08
N TYR A 210 1.32 12.15 -22.10
CA TYR A 210 2.61 12.75 -21.72
C TYR A 210 3.66 12.71 -22.83
N ARG A 211 3.32 12.34 -24.07
CA ARG A 211 4.27 12.27 -25.20
C ARG A 211 5.11 13.54 -25.37
N GLN A 212 4.51 14.71 -25.15
CA GLN A 212 5.18 16.00 -25.27
C GLN A 212 6.31 16.17 -24.24
N LEU A 213 6.17 15.53 -23.07
CA LEU A 213 7.13 15.63 -21.99
C LEU A 213 8.48 14.99 -22.36
N TRP A 214 8.45 14.00 -23.25
CA TRP A 214 9.62 13.20 -23.64
C TRP A 214 10.38 13.74 -24.83
N LYS A 215 9.84 14.75 -25.53
CA LYS A 215 10.48 15.29 -26.73
C LYS A 215 11.86 15.89 -26.43
N GLY A 216 12.87 15.42 -27.15
CA GLY A 216 14.25 15.90 -27.01
C GLY A 216 15.01 15.39 -25.78
N LEU A 217 14.43 14.47 -25.01
CA LEU A 217 15.06 13.86 -23.85
C LEU A 217 15.46 12.41 -24.15
N SER A 218 16.56 11.95 -23.55
CA SER A 218 17.02 10.57 -23.59
C SER A 218 16.76 9.89 -22.26
N PRO A 219 15.70 9.06 -22.13
CA PRO A 219 15.35 8.41 -20.85
C PRO A 219 16.50 7.58 -20.29
N LEU A 220 17.25 6.87 -21.14
CA LEU A 220 18.35 6.02 -20.72
C LEU A 220 19.49 6.84 -20.08
N ARG A 221 19.85 8.00 -20.66
CA ARG A 221 20.87 8.89 -20.06
C ARG A 221 20.41 9.45 -18.73
N LEU A 222 19.13 9.81 -18.63
CA LEU A 222 18.53 10.33 -17.40
C LEU A 222 18.45 9.25 -16.31
N ALA A 223 18.19 8.00 -16.67
CA ALA A 223 18.20 6.89 -15.73
C ALA A 223 19.59 6.66 -15.11
N LEU A 224 20.66 6.91 -15.85
CA LEU A 224 22.05 6.70 -15.42
C LEU A 224 22.63 7.90 -14.63
N ASP A 225 21.87 8.96 -14.39
CA ASP A 225 22.34 10.10 -13.59
C ASP A 225 22.60 9.71 -12.12
N ARG A 226 23.86 9.75 -11.72
CA ARG A 226 24.30 9.28 -10.40
C ARG A 226 23.73 10.09 -9.23
N GLN A 227 23.60 11.42 -9.39
CA GLN A 227 23.13 12.26 -8.29
C GLN A 227 21.63 12.06 -8.02
N GLY A 228 20.81 12.05 -9.08
CA GLY A 228 19.39 11.76 -8.97
C GLY A 228 19.15 10.35 -8.43
N MET A 229 19.89 9.35 -8.92
CA MET A 229 19.80 7.97 -8.44
C MET A 229 20.15 7.87 -6.95
N LYS A 230 21.20 8.54 -6.47
CA LYS A 230 21.57 8.54 -5.05
C LYS A 230 20.49 9.16 -4.17
N ARG A 231 19.83 10.24 -4.61
CA ARG A 231 18.67 10.84 -3.89
C ARG A 231 17.51 9.86 -3.81
N LEU A 232 17.13 9.28 -4.93
CA LEU A 232 16.01 8.32 -5.00
C LEU A 232 16.28 7.08 -4.15
N LEU A 233 17.49 6.51 -4.22
CA LEU A 233 17.88 5.35 -3.41
C LEU A 233 17.93 5.68 -1.91
N SER A 234 18.38 6.88 -1.54
CA SER A 234 18.39 7.31 -0.12
C SER A 234 16.98 7.42 0.45
N LEU A 235 16.04 8.00 -0.33
CA LEU A 235 14.63 8.08 0.06
C LEU A 235 14.02 6.67 0.15
N ASN A 236 14.21 5.88 -0.89
CA ASN A 236 13.70 4.52 -0.98
C ASN A 236 14.24 3.60 0.12
N GLY A 237 15.51 3.74 0.50
CA GLY A 237 16.10 3.01 1.62
C GLY A 237 15.45 3.32 2.96
N ASN A 238 15.10 4.59 3.22
CA ASN A 238 14.34 4.96 4.42
C ASN A 238 12.92 4.37 4.39
N LEU A 239 12.26 4.41 3.23
CA LEU A 239 10.92 3.84 3.05
C LEU A 239 10.93 2.31 3.14
N PHE A 240 12.00 1.66 2.69
CA PHE A 240 12.19 0.21 2.86
C PHE A 240 12.25 -0.18 4.35
N VAL A 241 13.07 0.52 5.14
CA VAL A 241 13.13 0.28 6.60
C VAL A 241 11.76 0.52 7.25
N ARG A 242 11.01 1.56 6.83
CA ARG A 242 9.62 1.78 7.24
C ARG A 242 8.76 0.54 6.97
N SER A 243 8.86 -0.05 5.77
CA SER A 243 8.05 -1.21 5.39
C SER A 243 8.40 -2.43 6.24
N LEU A 244 9.68 -2.65 6.57
CA LEU A 244 10.09 -3.70 7.50
C LEU A 244 9.49 -3.51 8.90
N CYS A 245 9.53 -2.30 9.43
CA CYS A 245 8.91 -2.00 10.73
C CYS A 245 7.39 -2.22 10.72
N PHE A 246 6.72 -1.84 9.62
CA PHE A 246 5.29 -2.10 9.46
C PHE A 246 4.98 -3.60 9.43
N MET A 247 5.79 -4.38 8.71
CA MET A 247 5.65 -5.83 8.66
C MET A 247 5.82 -6.48 10.04
N VAL A 248 6.78 -6.00 10.85
CA VAL A 248 6.95 -6.47 12.25
C VAL A 248 5.69 -6.24 13.07
N VAL A 249 5.04 -5.09 12.94
CA VAL A 249 3.80 -4.80 13.66
C VAL A 249 2.64 -5.67 13.15
N TYR A 250 2.48 -5.79 11.84
CA TYR A 250 1.38 -6.54 11.24
C TYR A 250 1.49 -8.05 11.52
N VAL A 251 2.67 -8.63 11.29
CA VAL A 251 2.95 -10.04 11.59
C VAL A 251 2.93 -10.28 13.10
N GLY A 252 3.47 -9.33 13.88
CA GLY A 252 3.47 -9.38 15.35
C GLY A 252 2.04 -9.42 15.90
N PHE A 253 1.13 -8.58 15.39
CA PHE A 253 -0.27 -8.59 15.79
C PHE A 253 -0.92 -9.96 15.58
N THR A 254 -0.79 -10.54 14.39
CA THR A 254 -1.34 -11.86 14.06
C THR A 254 -0.68 -12.99 14.87
N SER A 255 0.65 -12.97 15.01
CA SER A 255 1.40 -13.97 15.76
C SER A 255 1.12 -13.93 17.26
N LEU A 256 0.83 -12.75 17.81
CA LEU A 256 0.43 -12.63 19.20
C LEU A 256 -1.00 -13.13 19.42
N ALA A 257 -1.91 -12.85 18.48
CA ALA A 257 -3.28 -13.36 18.53
C ALA A 257 -3.32 -14.89 18.56
N SER A 258 -2.47 -15.56 17.77
CA SER A 258 -2.44 -17.03 17.72
C SER A 258 -2.03 -17.69 19.05
N LYS A 259 -1.35 -16.98 19.96
CA LYS A 259 -1.00 -17.50 21.29
C LYS A 259 -2.19 -17.66 22.21
N TYR A 260 -3.28 -16.96 21.95
CA TYR A 260 -4.50 -16.99 22.74
C TYR A 260 -5.54 -17.99 22.23
N GLY A 261 -5.20 -18.73 21.18
CA GLY A 261 -6.05 -19.79 20.61
C GLY A 261 -6.69 -19.42 19.28
N ASP A 262 -7.32 -20.40 18.66
CA ASP A 262 -7.84 -20.29 17.29
C ASP A 262 -9.00 -19.29 17.17
N VAL A 263 -9.84 -19.17 18.20
CA VAL A 263 -10.95 -18.21 18.22
C VAL A 263 -10.41 -16.78 18.20
N GLU A 264 -9.42 -16.47 19.02
CA GLU A 264 -8.81 -15.13 19.10
C GLU A 264 -8.04 -14.79 17.81
N LEU A 265 -7.40 -15.76 17.19
CA LEU A 265 -6.77 -15.60 15.90
C LEU A 265 -7.81 -15.28 14.80
N ALA A 266 -8.95 -15.97 14.79
CA ALA A 266 -10.04 -15.70 13.86
C ALA A 266 -10.63 -14.29 14.07
N VAL A 267 -10.91 -13.92 15.32
CA VAL A 267 -11.40 -12.59 15.72
C VAL A 267 -10.43 -11.50 15.24
N SER A 268 -9.15 -11.62 15.57
CA SER A 268 -8.12 -10.65 15.21
C SER A 268 -7.96 -10.53 13.68
N THR A 269 -8.09 -11.63 12.97
CA THR A 269 -8.04 -11.65 11.50
C THR A 269 -9.23 -10.90 10.89
N ILE A 270 -10.43 -11.11 11.41
CA ILE A 270 -11.64 -10.41 10.96
C ILE A 270 -11.53 -8.91 11.23
N MET A 271 -11.12 -8.54 12.45
CA MET A 271 -10.91 -7.15 12.83
C MET A 271 -9.91 -6.44 11.90
N MET A 272 -8.79 -7.09 11.58
CA MET A 272 -7.79 -6.54 10.66
C MET A 272 -8.31 -6.41 9.23
N LYS A 273 -9.13 -7.34 8.74
CA LYS A 273 -9.75 -7.22 7.40
C LYS A 273 -10.71 -6.04 7.32
N LEU A 274 -11.53 -5.81 8.36
CA LEU A 274 -12.42 -4.65 8.42
C LEU A 274 -11.64 -3.34 8.51
N PHE A 275 -10.54 -3.32 9.27
CA PHE A 275 -9.63 -2.20 9.31
C PHE A 275 -8.96 -1.93 7.96
N MET A 276 -8.51 -2.95 7.25
CA MET A 276 -7.94 -2.82 5.90
C MET A 276 -8.97 -2.25 4.91
N LEU A 277 -10.22 -2.66 5.00
CA LEU A 277 -11.31 -2.10 4.19
C LEU A 277 -11.41 -0.58 4.38
N PHE A 278 -11.40 -0.12 5.64
CA PHE A 278 -11.40 1.31 5.97
C PHE A 278 -10.14 2.00 5.41
N SER A 279 -8.95 1.39 5.55
CA SER A 279 -7.70 1.99 5.12
C SER A 279 -7.67 2.34 3.63
N TYR A 280 -8.31 1.55 2.78
CA TYR A 280 -8.41 1.83 1.33
C TYR A 280 -9.08 3.16 1.00
N PHE A 281 -10.02 3.61 1.84
CA PHE A 281 -10.66 4.92 1.68
C PHE A 281 -9.72 6.06 2.08
N VAL A 282 -9.04 5.92 3.20
CA VAL A 282 -8.11 6.96 3.69
C VAL A 282 -6.86 7.05 2.83
N ASP A 283 -6.37 5.94 2.28
CA ASP A 283 -5.23 5.92 1.36
C ASP A 283 -5.46 6.79 0.12
N GLY A 284 -6.71 6.91 -0.36
CA GLY A 284 -7.02 7.82 -1.44
C GLY A 284 -6.73 9.28 -1.10
N PHE A 285 -7.02 9.70 0.13
CA PHE A 285 -6.67 11.03 0.62
C PHE A 285 -5.17 11.17 0.91
N ALA A 286 -4.50 10.11 1.37
CA ALA A 286 -3.06 10.10 1.53
C ALA A 286 -2.35 10.31 0.18
N TYR A 287 -2.82 9.69 -0.91
CA TYR A 287 -2.28 9.91 -2.27
C TYR A 287 -2.53 11.35 -2.75
N ALA A 288 -3.69 11.94 -2.43
CA ALA A 288 -3.92 13.35 -2.69
C ALA A 288 -2.94 14.24 -1.89
N GLY A 289 -2.63 13.85 -0.64
CA GLY A 289 -1.63 14.49 0.20
C GLY A 289 -0.22 14.44 -0.40
N GLU A 290 0.21 13.25 -0.86
CA GLU A 290 1.50 13.09 -1.55
C GLU A 290 1.61 14.03 -2.75
N ALA A 291 0.57 14.09 -3.58
CA ALA A 291 0.54 14.88 -4.79
C ALA A 291 0.50 16.39 -4.51
N LEU A 292 -0.42 16.85 -3.65
CA LEU A 292 -0.65 18.28 -3.41
C LEU A 292 0.45 18.90 -2.55
N VAL A 293 0.83 18.25 -1.44
CA VAL A 293 1.89 18.77 -0.58
C VAL A 293 3.24 18.82 -1.32
N GLY A 294 3.55 17.77 -2.10
CA GLY A 294 4.74 17.75 -2.92
C GLY A 294 4.76 18.86 -3.95
N LYS A 295 3.65 19.09 -4.65
CA LYS A 295 3.48 20.17 -5.62
C LYS A 295 3.69 21.53 -4.97
N GLU A 296 3.03 21.84 -3.86
CA GLU A 296 3.15 23.11 -3.14
C GLU A 296 4.58 23.40 -2.67
N ILE A 297 5.28 22.38 -2.16
CA ILE A 297 6.70 22.49 -1.79
C ILE A 297 7.55 22.80 -3.02
N GLY A 298 7.27 22.12 -4.14
CA GLY A 298 7.97 22.36 -5.41
C GLY A 298 7.78 23.79 -5.91
N GLU A 299 6.57 24.31 -5.91
CA GLU A 299 6.23 25.69 -6.31
C GLU A 299 6.95 26.72 -5.43
N LYS A 300 6.96 26.52 -4.11
CA LYS A 300 7.69 27.42 -3.18
C LYS A 300 9.19 27.43 -3.42
N LYS A 301 9.80 26.29 -3.70
CA LYS A 301 11.24 26.19 -4.02
C LYS A 301 11.63 26.95 -5.30
N SER A 302 10.77 26.94 -6.31
CA SER A 302 11.04 27.63 -7.58
C SER A 302 10.82 29.14 -7.51
N GLY A 303 10.20 29.64 -6.44
CA GLY A 303 9.76 31.04 -6.34
C GLY A 303 8.57 31.37 -7.26
N ILE A 304 8.00 30.38 -7.92
CA ILE A 304 6.81 30.52 -8.76
C ILE A 304 5.59 30.39 -7.83
N GLN A 305 5.01 31.53 -7.47
CA GLN A 305 3.82 31.57 -6.63
C GLN A 305 2.58 31.66 -7.52
N TYR A 306 1.94 30.55 -7.80
CA TYR A 306 0.62 30.53 -8.43
C TYR A 306 -0.47 30.66 -7.36
N GLY A 307 -0.71 31.90 -6.89
CA GLY A 307 -1.74 32.21 -5.88
C GLY A 307 -1.26 32.10 -4.43
N GLU A 308 -2.18 32.23 -3.48
CA GLU A 308 -1.94 32.02 -2.03
C GLU A 308 -1.73 30.52 -1.75
N SER A 309 -0.56 29.96 -2.11
CA SER A 309 -0.21 28.60 -1.78
C SER A 309 0.20 28.53 -0.30
N ASP A 310 -0.67 27.98 0.52
CA ASP A 310 -0.39 27.75 1.93
C ASP A 310 -0.39 26.24 2.20
N ILE A 311 0.81 25.67 2.35
CA ILE A 311 0.98 24.24 2.68
C ILE A 311 0.15 23.89 3.92
N ALA A 312 0.08 24.77 4.90
CA ALA A 312 -0.69 24.56 6.11
C ALA A 312 -2.19 24.45 5.82
N ARG A 313 -2.71 25.24 4.87
CA ARG A 313 -4.10 25.15 4.42
C ARG A 313 -4.38 23.84 3.68
N VAL A 314 -3.46 23.42 2.79
CA VAL A 314 -3.57 22.13 2.10
C VAL A 314 -3.62 20.99 3.10
N VAL A 315 -2.67 20.94 4.03
CA VAL A 315 -2.60 19.91 5.08
C VAL A 315 -3.88 19.92 5.93
N ARG A 316 -4.33 21.08 6.39
CA ARG A 316 -5.55 21.21 7.21
C ARG A 316 -6.79 20.66 6.49
N LEU A 317 -6.97 20.98 5.22
CA LEU A 317 -8.12 20.50 4.44
C LEU A 317 -8.04 18.99 4.15
N LEU A 318 -6.85 18.47 3.90
CA LEU A 318 -6.64 17.02 3.75
C LEU A 318 -7.02 16.27 5.03
N PHE A 319 -6.58 16.76 6.20
CA PHE A 319 -6.98 16.19 7.48
C PHE A 319 -8.49 16.33 7.73
N ALA A 320 -9.12 17.46 7.37
CA ALA A 320 -10.55 17.64 7.53
C ALA A 320 -11.36 16.62 6.71
N TRP A 321 -11.00 16.42 5.43
CA TRP A 321 -11.65 15.43 4.57
C TRP A 321 -11.42 13.99 5.05
N SER A 322 -10.20 13.65 5.38
CA SER A 322 -9.87 12.28 5.84
C SER A 322 -10.50 11.97 7.21
N LEU A 323 -10.52 12.94 8.15
CA LEU A 323 -11.24 12.79 9.41
C LEU A 323 -12.75 12.65 9.21
N GLY A 324 -13.32 13.36 8.23
CA GLY A 324 -14.72 13.17 7.84
C GLY A 324 -15.01 11.72 7.46
N VAL A 325 -14.12 11.09 6.69
CA VAL A 325 -14.21 9.66 6.35
C VAL A 325 -13.97 8.78 7.60
N GLY A 326 -13.03 9.13 8.45
CA GLY A 326 -12.80 8.43 9.72
C GLY A 326 -14.03 8.41 10.61
N VAL A 327 -14.68 9.57 10.79
CA VAL A 327 -15.95 9.69 11.55
C VAL A 327 -17.07 8.89 10.88
N LEU A 328 -17.18 8.96 9.54
CA LEU A 328 -18.18 8.17 8.80
C LEU A 328 -18.02 6.67 9.07
N PHE A 329 -16.81 6.13 8.98
CA PHE A 329 -16.56 4.71 9.25
C PHE A 329 -16.72 4.34 10.72
N THR A 330 -16.40 5.24 11.66
CA THR A 330 -16.70 5.06 13.08
C THR A 330 -18.20 4.89 13.29
N VAL A 331 -19.05 5.73 12.65
CA VAL A 331 -20.50 5.60 12.72
C VAL A 331 -20.98 4.31 12.04
N ILE A 332 -20.44 3.98 10.86
CA ILE A 332 -20.77 2.73 10.16
C ILE A 332 -20.47 1.52 11.04
N PHE A 333 -19.29 1.45 11.63
CA PHE A 333 -18.93 0.33 12.49
C PHE A 333 -19.71 0.32 13.81
N ALA A 334 -20.07 1.47 14.37
CA ALA A 334 -20.92 1.54 15.57
C ALA A 334 -22.34 1.01 15.32
N LEU A 335 -22.89 1.25 14.11
CA LEU A 335 -24.27 0.86 13.79
C LEU A 335 -24.39 -0.53 13.18
N TRP A 336 -23.41 -0.95 12.37
CA TRP A 336 -23.51 -2.16 11.54
C TRP A 336 -22.38 -3.17 11.77
N SER A 337 -21.58 -3.08 12.85
CA SER A 337 -20.51 -4.05 13.13
C SER A 337 -21.02 -5.48 13.17
N GLY A 338 -22.18 -5.72 13.77
CA GLY A 338 -22.80 -7.06 13.83
C GLY A 338 -23.07 -7.64 12.44
N ASP A 339 -23.60 -6.83 11.51
CA ASP A 339 -23.87 -7.27 10.14
C ASP A 339 -22.57 -7.60 9.39
N PHE A 340 -21.52 -6.79 9.57
CA PHE A 340 -20.20 -7.10 9.03
C PHE A 340 -19.63 -8.40 9.59
N TYR A 341 -19.78 -8.65 10.89
CA TYR A 341 -19.32 -9.88 11.50
C TYR A 341 -20.06 -11.10 10.95
N CYS A 342 -21.40 -11.03 10.89
CA CYS A 342 -22.24 -12.10 10.32
C CYS A 342 -21.94 -12.36 8.83
N ALA A 343 -21.54 -11.34 8.08
CA ALA A 343 -21.12 -11.51 6.69
C ALA A 343 -19.75 -12.21 6.56
N MET A 344 -18.91 -12.15 7.60
CA MET A 344 -17.55 -12.73 7.58
C MET A 344 -17.45 -14.11 8.22
N THR A 345 -18.33 -14.45 9.14
CA THR A 345 -18.33 -15.75 9.82
C THR A 345 -19.73 -16.15 10.29
N SER A 346 -20.00 -17.44 10.31
CA SER A 346 -21.21 -18.04 10.92
C SER A 346 -20.92 -18.72 12.27
N ASP A 347 -19.67 -18.72 12.74
CA ASP A 347 -19.30 -19.33 14.01
C ASP A 347 -19.77 -18.48 15.17
N ALA A 348 -20.69 -19.05 15.98
CA ALA A 348 -21.31 -18.37 17.11
C ALA A 348 -20.29 -17.96 18.20
N THR A 349 -19.24 -18.74 18.40
CA THR A 349 -18.18 -18.45 19.38
C THR A 349 -17.35 -17.25 18.95
N VAL A 350 -16.97 -17.22 17.68
CA VAL A 350 -16.23 -16.10 17.08
C VAL A 350 -17.08 -14.83 17.08
N LEU A 351 -18.38 -14.93 16.73
CA LEU A 351 -19.32 -13.80 16.74
C LEU A 351 -19.48 -13.19 18.15
N ALA A 352 -19.66 -14.03 19.17
CA ALA A 352 -19.78 -13.58 20.54
C ALA A 352 -18.50 -12.84 20.97
N ARG A 353 -17.32 -13.37 20.62
CA ARG A 353 -16.06 -12.78 20.99
C ARG A 353 -15.74 -11.49 20.21
N LEU A 354 -16.16 -11.38 18.95
CA LEU A 354 -16.08 -10.13 18.16
C LEU A 354 -16.86 -9.00 18.82
N ALA A 355 -18.01 -9.30 19.43
CA ALA A 355 -18.83 -8.30 20.13
C ALA A 355 -18.06 -7.65 21.29
N ASP A 356 -17.24 -8.40 22.02
CA ASP A 356 -16.41 -7.91 23.13
C ASP A 356 -15.36 -6.88 22.67
N TYR A 357 -14.88 -7.02 21.44
CA TYR A 357 -13.82 -6.15 20.88
C TYR A 357 -14.32 -5.06 19.95
N THR A 358 -15.63 -4.92 19.77
CA THR A 358 -16.24 -3.94 18.86
C THR A 358 -15.78 -2.49 19.14
N ILE A 359 -15.52 -2.15 20.41
CA ILE A 359 -15.02 -0.82 20.77
C ILE A 359 -13.72 -0.45 20.05
N TRP A 360 -12.82 -1.44 19.88
CA TRP A 360 -11.55 -1.23 19.19
C TRP A 360 -11.77 -0.98 17.69
N LEU A 361 -12.72 -1.70 17.06
CA LEU A 361 -13.10 -1.46 15.67
C LEU A 361 -13.69 -0.06 15.46
N ILE A 362 -14.55 0.40 16.38
CA ILE A 362 -15.17 1.72 16.34
C ILE A 362 -14.13 2.85 16.52
N ALA A 363 -13.15 2.67 17.40
CA ALA A 363 -12.12 3.66 17.67
C ALA A 363 -11.04 3.74 16.58
N MET A 364 -10.76 2.63 15.89
CA MET A 364 -9.69 2.51 14.89
C MET A 364 -9.74 3.56 13.78
N PRO A 365 -10.88 3.86 13.13
CA PRO A 365 -10.92 4.78 12.00
C PRO A 365 -10.41 6.18 12.33
N ILE A 366 -10.76 6.73 13.49
CA ILE A 366 -10.34 8.08 13.87
C ILE A 366 -8.83 8.12 14.14
N VAL A 367 -8.30 7.19 14.92
CA VAL A 367 -6.89 7.17 15.31
C VAL A 367 -5.99 6.89 14.13
N SER A 368 -6.36 5.91 13.30
CA SER A 368 -5.55 5.51 12.13
C SER A 368 -5.59 6.53 11.01
N THR A 369 -6.71 7.24 10.81
CA THR A 369 -6.79 8.34 9.83
C THR A 369 -5.66 9.35 10.01
N LEU A 370 -5.38 9.75 11.25
CA LEU A 370 -4.30 10.70 11.53
C LEU A 370 -2.94 10.15 11.12
N ALA A 371 -2.68 8.87 11.39
CA ALA A 371 -1.42 8.23 11.05
C ALA A 371 -1.23 8.10 9.52
N PHE A 372 -2.26 7.66 8.79
CA PHE A 372 -2.21 7.49 7.34
C PHE A 372 -2.13 8.83 6.61
N MET A 373 -2.85 9.84 7.10
CA MET A 373 -2.77 11.16 6.50
C MET A 373 -1.39 11.79 6.62
N TRP A 374 -0.75 11.66 7.80
CA TRP A 374 0.64 12.08 7.97
C TRP A 374 1.61 11.37 7.01
N ASP A 375 1.41 10.07 6.74
CA ASP A 375 2.24 9.36 5.77
C ASP A 375 2.18 10.02 4.38
N GLY A 376 0.99 10.37 3.92
CA GLY A 376 0.82 11.05 2.64
C GLY A 376 1.50 12.43 2.62
N VAL A 377 1.30 13.23 3.67
CA VAL A 377 1.92 14.55 3.81
C VAL A 377 3.45 14.48 3.81
N TYR A 378 4.03 13.57 4.59
CA TYR A 378 5.49 13.39 4.67
C TYR A 378 6.08 12.76 3.41
N ALA A 379 5.34 11.91 2.71
CA ALA A 379 5.75 11.38 1.41
C ALA A 379 5.84 12.50 0.37
N GLY A 380 4.85 13.41 0.33
CA GLY A 380 4.88 14.63 -0.50
C GLY A 380 6.05 15.55 -0.15
N ALA A 381 6.35 15.68 1.14
CA ALA A 381 7.53 16.42 1.61
C ALA A 381 8.86 15.69 1.34
N THR A 382 8.83 14.46 0.83
CA THR A 382 10.02 13.59 0.63
C THR A 382 10.86 13.38 1.89
N ALA A 383 10.21 13.45 3.05
CA ALA A 383 10.83 13.40 4.36
C ALA A 383 11.02 11.94 4.86
N GLY A 384 11.69 11.11 4.07
CA GLY A 384 11.84 9.68 4.31
C GLY A 384 12.50 9.32 5.64
N LYS A 385 13.45 10.13 6.13
CA LYS A 385 14.09 9.90 7.45
C LYS A 385 13.07 9.97 8.59
N GLN A 386 12.15 10.94 8.53
CA GLN A 386 11.12 11.12 9.55
C GLN A 386 10.09 10.01 9.49
N ILE A 387 9.66 9.61 8.30
CA ILE A 387 8.75 8.47 8.11
C ILE A 387 9.37 7.19 8.69
N ARG A 388 10.64 6.91 8.39
CA ARG A 388 11.38 5.79 8.95
C ARG A 388 11.42 5.85 10.49
N ASN A 389 11.84 6.98 11.04
CA ASN A 389 11.97 7.12 12.49
C ASN A 389 10.62 6.97 13.20
N ALA A 390 9.55 7.56 12.64
CA ALA A 390 8.19 7.39 13.15
C ALA A 390 7.80 5.92 13.23
N MET A 391 8.11 5.13 12.21
CA MET A 391 7.78 3.70 12.19
C MET A 391 8.65 2.88 13.14
N ILE A 392 9.92 3.24 13.35
CA ILE A 392 10.78 2.61 14.36
C ILE A 392 10.19 2.84 15.75
N TYR A 393 9.88 4.11 16.11
CA TYR A 393 9.24 4.41 17.40
C TYR A 393 7.88 3.74 17.55
N ALA A 394 7.10 3.68 16.48
CA ALA A 394 5.82 3.01 16.47
C ALA A 394 5.96 1.49 16.71
N ALA A 395 6.92 0.83 16.07
CA ALA A 395 7.20 -0.59 16.30
C ALA A 395 7.69 -0.85 17.72
N LEU A 396 8.53 0.02 18.27
CA LEU A 396 8.94 -0.05 19.67
C LEU A 396 7.74 0.14 20.62
N ALA A 397 6.87 1.11 20.34
CA ALA A 397 5.65 1.35 21.13
C ALA A 397 4.70 0.14 21.09
N PHE A 398 4.61 -0.56 19.94
CA PHE A 398 3.86 -1.81 19.83
C PHE A 398 4.41 -2.88 20.77
N VAL A 399 5.72 -3.12 20.72
CA VAL A 399 6.38 -4.14 21.57
C VAL A 399 6.24 -3.77 23.05
N ILE A 400 6.57 -2.54 23.42
CA ILE A 400 6.49 -2.06 24.81
C ILE A 400 5.04 -2.09 25.30
N GLY A 401 4.07 -1.64 24.50
CA GLY A 401 2.65 -1.64 24.85
C GLY A 401 2.14 -3.05 25.14
N TYR A 402 2.52 -4.03 24.31
CA TYR A 402 2.19 -5.42 24.57
C TYR A 402 2.83 -5.95 25.86
N TRP A 403 4.13 -5.78 26.02
CA TRP A 403 4.87 -6.28 27.19
C TRP A 403 4.40 -5.64 28.51
N ALA A 404 4.05 -4.37 28.49
CA ALA A 404 3.58 -3.66 29.68
C ALA A 404 2.18 -4.12 30.14
N THR A 405 1.37 -4.70 29.24
CA THR A 405 -0.03 -5.02 29.54
C THR A 405 -0.33 -6.53 29.53
N CYS A 406 0.51 -7.35 28.89
CA CYS A 406 0.27 -8.78 28.71
C CYS A 406 0.22 -9.60 30.02
N GLN A 407 0.73 -9.05 31.13
CA GLN A 407 0.68 -9.72 32.44
C GLN A 407 -0.61 -9.46 33.22
N TYR A 408 -1.38 -8.41 32.83
CA TYR A 408 -2.55 -7.94 33.58
C TYR A 408 -3.87 -8.16 32.84
N LEU A 409 -3.80 -8.36 31.55
CA LEU A 409 -4.96 -8.43 30.66
C LEU A 409 -4.82 -9.62 29.72
N ASP A 410 -5.90 -10.25 29.34
CA ASP A 410 -5.90 -11.42 28.46
C ASP A 410 -5.50 -11.07 27.02
N VAL A 411 -6.42 -10.94 26.08
CA VAL A 411 -6.17 -10.64 24.64
C VAL A 411 -6.07 -9.13 24.37
N ILE A 412 -6.66 -8.29 25.20
CA ILE A 412 -6.69 -6.83 25.09
C ILE A 412 -5.31 -6.19 24.85
N PRO A 413 -4.18 -6.70 25.38
CA PRO A 413 -2.84 -6.20 25.13
C PRO A 413 -2.47 -6.02 23.66
N ILE A 414 -3.00 -6.88 22.78
CA ILE A 414 -2.71 -6.81 21.34
C ILE A 414 -3.30 -5.53 20.74
N TYR A 415 -4.53 -5.19 21.11
CA TYR A 415 -5.21 -3.97 20.66
C TYR A 415 -4.57 -2.71 21.26
N ILE A 416 -4.24 -2.74 22.56
CA ILE A 416 -3.51 -1.65 23.22
C ILE A 416 -2.17 -1.40 22.51
N ALA A 417 -1.41 -2.46 22.22
CA ALA A 417 -0.14 -2.36 21.49
C ALA A 417 -0.32 -1.74 20.11
N TYR A 418 -1.38 -2.14 19.39
CA TYR A 418 -1.68 -1.58 18.08
C TYR A 418 -2.06 -0.10 18.14
N PHE A 419 -2.86 0.31 19.13
CA PHE A 419 -3.19 1.72 19.35
C PHE A 419 -1.98 2.54 19.81
N ALA A 420 -1.12 1.97 20.67
CA ALA A 420 0.14 2.60 21.06
C ALA A 420 1.06 2.84 19.85
N HIS A 421 1.14 1.88 18.91
CA HIS A 421 1.82 2.04 17.63
C HIS A 421 1.27 3.22 16.83
N LEU A 422 -0.04 3.31 16.64
CA LEU A 422 -0.68 4.41 15.92
C LEU A 422 -0.45 5.76 16.61
N ALA A 423 -0.62 5.81 17.93
CA ALA A 423 -0.44 7.02 18.73
C ALA A 423 1.01 7.53 18.66
N ALA A 424 1.99 6.67 18.84
CA ALA A 424 3.42 7.02 18.77
C ALA A 424 3.77 7.63 17.39
N ARG A 425 3.24 7.05 16.34
CA ARG A 425 3.42 7.53 14.96
C ARG A 425 2.81 8.92 14.76
N VAL A 426 1.55 9.11 15.18
CA VAL A 426 0.86 10.41 15.08
C VAL A 426 1.59 11.47 15.87
N LEU A 427 1.95 11.20 17.12
CA LEU A 427 2.66 12.15 17.99
C LEU A 427 3.99 12.57 17.36
N TYR A 428 4.84 11.61 16.99
CA TYR A 428 6.15 11.92 16.40
C TYR A 428 6.02 12.79 15.15
N LEU A 429 5.13 12.42 14.20
CA LEU A 429 4.97 13.15 12.95
C LEU A 429 4.36 14.54 13.18
N THR A 430 3.40 14.66 14.09
CA THR A 430 2.79 15.96 14.43
C THR A 430 3.83 16.93 15.00
N PHE A 431 4.63 16.50 15.97
CA PHE A 431 5.67 17.35 16.56
C PHE A 431 6.81 17.69 15.59
N ALA A 432 7.17 16.76 14.69
CA ALA A 432 8.24 16.97 13.74
C ALA A 432 7.83 17.85 12.54
N TRP A 433 6.52 18.05 12.30
CA TRP A 433 6.02 18.66 11.05
C TRP A 433 6.55 20.07 10.80
N LYS A 434 6.52 20.96 11.80
CA LYS A 434 6.98 22.35 11.63
C LYS A 434 8.42 22.40 11.11
N LYS A 435 9.31 21.64 11.74
CA LYS A 435 10.73 21.55 11.34
C LYS A 435 10.91 20.97 9.93
N VAL A 436 10.10 19.97 9.58
CA VAL A 436 10.13 19.34 8.24
C VAL A 436 9.63 20.32 7.18
N GLN A 437 8.55 21.04 7.45
CA GLN A 437 8.00 22.04 6.53
C GLN A 437 9.03 23.16 6.26
N GLU A 438 9.67 23.69 7.29
CA GLU A 438 10.72 24.71 7.17
C GLU A 438 11.91 24.20 6.33
N ALA A 439 12.42 23.00 6.66
CA ALA A 439 13.51 22.38 5.91
C ALA A 439 13.15 22.03 4.46
N ALA A 440 11.90 21.64 4.20
CA ALA A 440 11.44 21.31 2.86
C ALA A 440 11.31 22.54 1.95
N ILE A 441 11.09 23.72 2.51
CA ILE A 441 10.95 25.00 1.78
C ILE A 441 12.27 25.72 1.63
N SER A 442 13.21 25.54 2.59
CA SER A 442 14.54 26.19 2.51
C SER A 442 15.22 25.78 1.20
N LYS A 443 15.74 26.79 0.47
CA LYS A 443 16.61 26.54 -0.68
C LYS A 443 17.88 25.86 -0.18
N GLU A 444 18.22 24.68 -0.75
CA GLU A 444 19.56 24.14 -0.63
C GLU A 444 20.60 25.06 -1.29
#